data_ef54c2ddf99acd0eafc869411753586b
#
_entry.id   ef54c2ddf99acd0eafc869411753586b
#
_cell.length_a   1.000
_cell.length_b   1.000
_cell.length_c   1.000
_cell.angle_alpha   90.00
_cell.angle_beta   90.00
_cell.angle_gamma   90.00
#
_symmetry.space_group_name_H-M   'P 1'
#
loop_
_entity.id
_entity.type
_entity.pdbx_description
1 polymer ?
#
loop_
_entity_poly.entity_id
_entity_poly.type
_entity_poly.pdbx_seq_one_letter_code
_entity_poly.pdbx_strand_id
1 'polypeptide(L)'
;FIYSKDNQFSITTTPIANADFGLQSGPLLIKDQALMPLKIINDEGRRRVIATLTPQNQLIFITIVSKDSEFNGPLLAETPQVLEIIGQKINQDFDVAINLDGGSASAFYTPQTYIKEFSPIGSYFCY
;
A
#
# COMPACT_ATOMS: atom_id res chain seq x y z
N PHE A 1 10.49 -2.63 -2.22
CA PHE A 1 10.15 -3.96 -2.72
C PHE A 1 9.26 -4.69 -1.72
N ILE A 2 8.34 -5.49 -2.21
CA ILE A 2 7.57 -6.47 -1.45
C ILE A 2 7.93 -7.86 -1.97
N TYR A 3 8.18 -8.82 -1.07
CA TYR A 3 8.62 -10.17 -1.40
C TYR A 3 7.83 -11.23 -0.63
N SER A 4 7.77 -12.43 -1.22
CA SER A 4 7.44 -13.67 -0.53
C SER A 4 8.61 -14.64 -0.62
N LYS A 5 8.92 -15.27 0.49
CA LYS A 5 9.88 -16.38 0.58
C LYS A 5 9.45 -17.31 1.70
N ASP A 6 9.40 -18.63 1.40
CA ASP A 6 9.00 -19.65 2.38
C ASP A 6 7.67 -19.32 3.10
N ASN A 7 6.68 -18.82 2.36
CA ASN A 7 5.38 -18.33 2.86
C ASN A 7 5.46 -17.16 3.85
N GLN A 8 6.57 -16.44 3.89
CA GLN A 8 6.69 -15.22 4.68
C GLN A 8 6.80 -14.01 3.77
N PHE A 9 6.12 -12.93 4.14
CA PHE A 9 6.20 -11.67 3.43
C PHE A 9 7.24 -10.75 4.05
N SER A 10 7.88 -9.95 3.22
CA SER A 10 8.77 -8.87 3.64
C SER A 10 8.64 -7.66 2.72
N ILE A 11 8.79 -6.47 3.30
CA ILE A 11 8.83 -5.20 2.57
C ILE A 11 10.18 -4.56 2.89
N THR A 12 11.02 -4.37 1.87
CA THR A 12 12.41 -3.92 2.03
C THR A 12 12.77 -2.81 1.05
N THR A 13 13.86 -2.10 1.32
CA THR A 13 14.41 -1.10 0.40
C THR A 13 15.39 -1.69 -0.62
N THR A 14 15.86 -2.93 -0.38
CA THR A 14 16.83 -3.62 -1.24
C THR A 14 16.25 -4.95 -1.72
N PRO A 15 16.64 -5.41 -2.92
CA PRO A 15 16.27 -6.72 -3.42
C PRO A 15 16.72 -7.84 -2.48
N ILE A 16 15.87 -8.88 -2.35
CA ILE A 16 16.17 -10.11 -1.63
C ILE A 16 16.50 -11.19 -2.68
N ALA A 17 17.66 -11.85 -2.51
CA ALA A 17 18.02 -12.96 -3.36
C ALA A 17 17.17 -14.21 -3.06
N ASN A 18 16.84 -14.98 -4.11
CA ASN A 18 16.08 -16.23 -4.02
C ASN A 18 14.69 -16.06 -3.37
N ALA A 19 14.02 -14.94 -3.63
CA ALA A 19 12.61 -14.77 -3.29
C ALA A 19 11.76 -15.63 -4.25
N ASP A 20 10.64 -16.19 -3.75
CA ASP A 20 9.67 -16.92 -4.57
C ASP A 20 8.92 -15.96 -5.48
N PHE A 21 8.67 -14.76 -4.95
CA PHE A 21 7.99 -13.67 -5.63
C PHE A 21 8.57 -12.34 -5.16
N GLY A 22 8.62 -11.35 -6.05
CA GLY A 22 9.02 -9.99 -5.71
C GLY A 22 8.39 -8.95 -6.62
N LEU A 23 7.93 -7.84 -6.04
CA LEU A 23 7.40 -6.68 -6.75
C LEU A 23 8.14 -5.42 -6.28
N GLN A 24 8.61 -4.62 -7.24
CA GLN A 24 9.12 -3.30 -6.96
C GLN A 24 7.99 -2.28 -6.96
N SER A 25 7.87 -1.52 -5.88
CA SER A 25 6.92 -0.43 -5.75
C SER A 25 7.46 0.63 -4.78
N GLY A 26 6.67 1.64 -4.47
CA GLY A 26 7.06 2.68 -3.52
C GLY A 26 6.20 3.95 -3.63
N PRO A 27 6.48 4.91 -2.76
CA PRO A 27 7.49 4.91 -1.70
C PRO A 27 7.10 4.05 -0.49
N LEU A 28 8.06 3.83 0.45
CA LEU A 28 7.74 3.38 1.79
C LEU A 28 6.99 4.48 2.54
N LEU A 29 5.94 4.07 3.24
CA LEU A 29 5.05 4.95 4.00
C LEU A 29 5.27 4.81 5.51
N ILE A 30 5.58 3.59 5.96
CA ILE A 30 5.92 3.24 7.34
C ILE A 30 7.13 2.32 7.28
N LYS A 31 8.06 2.50 8.21
CA LYS A 31 9.22 1.64 8.40
C LYS A 31 9.54 1.50 9.88
N ASP A 32 9.65 0.27 10.36
CA ASP A 32 9.91 -0.03 11.78
C ASP A 32 8.91 0.72 12.70
N GLN A 33 7.61 0.71 12.32
CA GLN A 33 6.50 1.43 12.96
C GLN A 33 6.60 2.96 12.93
N ALA A 34 7.61 3.52 12.28
CA ALA A 34 7.78 4.96 12.14
C ALA A 34 7.22 5.48 10.81
N LEU A 35 6.50 6.60 10.87
CA LEU A 35 5.99 7.27 9.67
C LEU A 35 7.14 7.84 8.85
N MET A 36 7.16 7.56 7.55
CA MET A 36 8.17 8.06 6.63
C MET A 36 7.83 9.48 6.17
N PRO A 37 8.71 10.46 6.38
CA PRO A 37 8.49 11.81 5.87
C PRO A 37 8.68 11.83 4.34
N LEU A 38 7.60 12.13 3.62
CA LEU A 38 7.63 12.22 2.16
C LEU A 38 7.62 13.68 1.71
N LYS A 39 8.53 14.04 0.81
CA LYS A 39 8.56 15.32 0.14
C LYS A 39 8.32 15.11 -1.35
N ILE A 40 7.12 15.43 -1.81
CA ILE A 40 6.68 15.18 -3.18
C ILE A 40 6.35 16.53 -3.82
N ILE A 41 6.97 16.79 -4.97
CA ILE A 41 6.70 17.98 -5.77
C ILE A 41 5.49 17.66 -6.67
N ASN A 42 4.51 18.56 -6.72
CA ASN A 42 3.27 18.40 -7.48
C ASN A 42 2.49 17.14 -7.07
N ASP A 43 2.39 16.90 -5.75
CA ASP A 43 1.58 15.79 -5.23
C ASP A 43 0.09 16.02 -5.54
N GLU A 44 -0.60 14.94 -5.86
CA GLU A 44 -2.00 14.99 -6.22
C GLU A 44 -2.82 14.05 -5.33
N GLY A 45 -4.00 14.53 -4.93
CA GLY A 45 -4.99 13.72 -4.23
C GLY A 45 -5.54 12.63 -5.15
N ARG A 46 -5.12 11.38 -4.94
CA ARG A 46 -5.56 10.22 -5.72
C ARG A 46 -5.86 9.05 -4.80
N ARG A 47 -6.73 8.14 -5.24
CA ARG A 47 -6.89 6.88 -4.52
C ARG A 47 -5.53 6.18 -4.39
N ARG A 48 -5.36 5.45 -3.28
CA ARG A 48 -4.11 4.74 -2.97
C ARG A 48 -4.40 3.27 -2.74
N VAL A 49 -3.49 2.43 -3.20
CA VAL A 49 -3.45 1.00 -2.84
C VAL A 49 -2.12 0.76 -2.12
N ILE A 50 -2.19 0.17 -0.96
CA ILE A 50 -1.08 0.03 -0.04
C ILE A 50 -0.99 -1.43 0.41
N ALA A 51 0.23 -1.94 0.49
CA ALA A 51 0.52 -3.18 1.20
C ALA A 51 1.22 -2.85 2.51
N THR A 52 0.80 -3.49 3.59
CA THR A 52 1.41 -3.33 4.91
C THR A 52 1.58 -4.67 5.60
N LEU A 53 2.62 -4.79 6.42
CA LEU A 53 2.83 -5.91 7.32
C LEU A 53 2.59 -5.45 8.76
N THR A 54 1.94 -6.31 9.52
CA THR A 54 1.83 -6.15 10.97
C THR A 54 3.09 -6.67 11.65
N PRO A 55 3.33 -6.34 12.95
CA PRO A 55 4.41 -6.95 13.73
C PRO A 55 4.35 -8.49 13.80
N GLN A 56 3.16 -9.08 13.57
CA GLN A 56 2.96 -10.54 13.51
C GLN A 56 3.15 -11.13 12.10
N ASN A 57 3.72 -10.34 11.17
CA ASN A 57 3.93 -10.72 9.76
C ASN A 57 2.64 -11.03 8.98
N GLN A 58 1.52 -10.40 9.34
CA GLN A 58 0.31 -10.48 8.54
C GLN A 58 0.36 -9.45 7.42
N LEU A 59 0.16 -9.88 6.20
CA LEU A 59 0.04 -9.00 5.04
C LEU A 59 -1.40 -8.47 4.93
N ILE A 60 -1.53 -7.15 4.91
CA ILE A 60 -2.81 -6.45 4.77
C ILE A 60 -2.73 -5.53 3.56
N PHE A 61 -3.74 -5.60 2.70
CA PHE A 61 -3.94 -4.64 1.62
C PHE A 61 -4.99 -3.62 2.01
N ILE A 62 -4.68 -2.35 1.80
CA ILE A 62 -5.55 -1.22 2.12
C ILE A 62 -5.76 -0.40 0.86
N THR A 63 -7.03 -0.12 0.54
CA THR A 63 -7.37 0.90 -0.45
C THR A 63 -7.97 2.10 0.22
N ILE A 64 -7.55 3.30 -0.19
CA ILE A 64 -8.02 4.58 0.34
C ILE A 64 -8.58 5.39 -0.81
N VAL A 65 -9.86 5.71 -0.72
CA VAL A 65 -10.59 6.51 -1.69
C VAL A 65 -11.38 7.62 -1.00
N SER A 66 -11.64 8.71 -1.71
CA SER A 66 -12.57 9.74 -1.25
C SER A 66 -14.00 9.21 -1.26
N LYS A 67 -14.81 9.67 -0.30
CA LYS A 67 -16.23 9.35 -0.25
C LYS A 67 -16.99 9.82 -1.50
N ASP A 68 -16.53 10.91 -2.09
CA ASP A 68 -17.23 11.59 -3.18
C ASP A 68 -16.70 11.20 -4.58
N SER A 69 -15.63 10.43 -4.66
CA SER A 69 -15.01 10.05 -5.93
C SER A 69 -14.08 8.86 -5.80
N GLU A 70 -14.28 7.83 -6.60
CA GLU A 70 -13.39 6.66 -6.68
C GLU A 70 -11.99 6.97 -7.26
N PHE A 71 -11.81 8.15 -7.83
CA PHE A 71 -10.50 8.58 -8.37
C PHE A 71 -9.64 9.29 -7.34
N ASN A 72 -10.27 9.98 -6.41
CA ASN A 72 -9.62 10.84 -5.44
C ASN A 72 -9.30 10.10 -4.13
N GLY A 73 -8.36 10.64 -3.40
CA GLY A 73 -7.91 10.15 -2.10
C GLY A 73 -6.89 11.11 -1.51
N PRO A 74 -6.12 10.70 -0.52
CA PRO A 74 -5.14 11.56 0.12
C PRO A 74 -3.99 11.91 -0.82
N LEU A 75 -3.30 13.01 -0.51
CA LEU A 75 -1.97 13.25 -1.04
C LEU A 75 -1.03 12.10 -0.62
N LEU A 76 -0.07 11.76 -1.48
CA LEU A 76 0.85 10.68 -1.14
C LEU A 76 1.72 11.04 0.08
N ALA A 77 2.08 12.32 0.22
CA ALA A 77 2.81 12.82 1.38
C ALA A 77 2.01 12.75 2.69
N GLU A 78 0.68 12.73 2.64
CA GLU A 78 -0.19 12.62 3.81
C GLU A 78 -0.55 11.16 4.14
N THR A 79 -0.31 10.24 3.21
CA THR A 79 -0.73 8.84 3.35
C THR A 79 -0.16 8.15 4.59
N PRO A 80 1.10 8.40 5.04
CA PRO A 80 1.59 7.83 6.30
C PRO A 80 0.72 8.17 7.51
N GLN A 81 0.31 9.44 7.66
CA GLN A 81 -0.56 9.90 8.76
C GLN A 81 -1.97 9.30 8.64
N VAL A 82 -2.48 9.16 7.42
CA VAL A 82 -3.78 8.49 7.18
C VAL A 82 -3.72 7.03 7.62
N LEU A 83 -2.63 6.32 7.33
CA LEU A 83 -2.43 4.94 7.78
C LEU A 83 -2.38 4.82 9.30
N GLU A 84 -1.72 5.75 9.99
CA GLU A 84 -1.71 5.80 11.46
C GLU A 84 -3.13 5.91 12.02
N ILE A 85 -3.95 6.83 11.46
CA ILE A 85 -5.36 6.99 11.86
C ILE A 85 -6.17 5.72 11.59
N ILE A 86 -5.94 5.06 10.45
CA ILE A 86 -6.60 3.79 10.12
C ILE A 86 -6.20 2.73 11.14
N GLY A 87 -4.91 2.56 11.41
CA GLY A 87 -4.40 1.60 12.39
C GLY A 87 -5.03 1.76 13.76
N GLN A 88 -5.09 3.01 14.26
CA GLN A 88 -5.76 3.34 15.52
C GLN A 88 -7.26 2.95 15.51
N LYS A 89 -7.97 3.22 14.42
CA LYS A 89 -9.40 2.90 14.29
C LYS A 89 -9.70 1.41 14.27
N ILE A 90 -8.84 0.61 13.64
CA ILE A 90 -9.03 -0.84 13.56
C ILE A 90 -8.26 -1.60 14.65
N ASN A 91 -7.60 -0.88 15.56
CA ASN A 91 -6.74 -1.42 16.62
C ASN A 91 -5.67 -2.37 16.08
N GLN A 92 -4.95 -1.92 15.04
CA GLN A 92 -3.92 -2.69 14.35
C GLN A 92 -2.67 -1.84 14.15
N ASP A 93 -1.52 -2.33 14.61
CA ASP A 93 -0.23 -1.73 14.35
C ASP A 93 0.30 -2.15 12.98
N PHE A 94 0.94 -1.23 12.29
CA PHE A 94 1.63 -1.46 11.04
C PHE A 94 3.13 -1.34 11.24
N ASP A 95 3.87 -2.42 10.99
CA ASP A 95 5.33 -2.46 11.12
C ASP A 95 6.00 -1.78 9.93
N VAL A 96 5.58 -2.14 8.74
CA VAL A 96 6.06 -1.56 7.50
C VAL A 96 4.92 -1.42 6.49
N ALA A 97 4.90 -0.32 5.75
CA ALA A 97 3.91 -0.09 4.69
C ALA A 97 4.55 0.50 3.44
N ILE A 98 4.08 0.06 2.27
CA ILE A 98 4.54 0.53 0.97
C ILE A 98 3.35 0.90 0.08
N ASN A 99 3.44 2.03 -0.61
CA ASN A 99 2.49 2.36 -1.65
C ASN A 99 2.72 1.44 -2.86
N LEU A 100 1.67 0.77 -3.32
CA LEU A 100 1.75 -0.08 -4.51
C LEU A 100 1.53 0.75 -5.76
N ASP A 101 0.39 1.38 -5.84
CA ASP A 101 0.02 2.30 -6.91
C ASP A 101 -1.22 3.08 -6.48
N GLY A 102 -1.71 3.92 -7.38
CA GLY A 102 -2.89 4.73 -7.14
C GLY A 102 -3.49 5.26 -8.43
N GLY A 103 -4.48 6.13 -8.30
CA GLY A 103 -5.12 6.77 -9.45
C GLY A 103 -5.84 5.78 -10.36
N SER A 104 -5.79 6.03 -11.68
CA SER A 104 -6.54 5.27 -12.69
C SER A 104 -6.00 3.87 -12.96
N ALA A 105 -4.72 3.62 -12.72
CA ALA A 105 -4.05 2.33 -12.95
C ALA A 105 -4.04 1.42 -11.72
N SER A 106 -4.98 1.60 -10.80
CA SER A 106 -5.13 0.74 -9.62
C SER A 106 -6.51 0.12 -9.55
N ALA A 107 -6.61 -1.06 -8.93
CA ALA A 107 -7.85 -1.77 -8.71
C ALA A 107 -7.84 -2.45 -7.34
N PHE A 108 -9.01 -2.72 -6.80
CA PHE A 108 -9.16 -3.46 -5.54
C PHE A 108 -10.47 -4.26 -5.58
N TYR A 109 -10.33 -5.58 -5.55
CA TYR A 109 -11.46 -6.50 -5.66
C TYR A 109 -11.52 -7.43 -4.45
N THR A 110 -12.65 -7.44 -3.77
CA THR A 110 -13.02 -8.43 -2.75
C THR A 110 -14.47 -8.85 -2.96
N PRO A 111 -14.98 -9.88 -2.29
CA PRO A 111 -16.42 -10.21 -2.35
C PRO A 111 -17.36 -9.06 -1.95
N GLN A 112 -16.85 -8.08 -1.16
CA GLN A 112 -17.64 -6.96 -0.63
C GLN A 112 -17.30 -5.62 -1.29
N THR A 113 -16.17 -5.53 -1.99
CA THR A 113 -15.66 -4.26 -2.52
C THR A 113 -15.18 -4.42 -3.95
N TYR A 114 -15.65 -3.56 -4.82
CA TYR A 114 -15.29 -3.55 -6.23
C TYR A 114 -14.86 -2.14 -6.64
N ILE A 115 -13.55 -1.91 -6.70
CA ILE A 115 -12.94 -0.66 -7.18
C ILE A 115 -12.14 -1.01 -8.43
N LYS A 116 -12.68 -0.65 -9.60
CA LYS A 116 -12.08 -1.00 -10.88
C LYS A 116 -10.97 -0.04 -11.29
N GLU A 117 -10.08 -0.54 -12.13
CA GLU A 117 -9.11 0.25 -12.88
C GLU A 117 -9.82 1.04 -14.00
N PHE A 118 -9.18 2.13 -14.40
CA PHE A 118 -9.59 2.95 -15.57
C PHE A 118 -8.47 3.06 -16.61
N SER A 119 -7.30 2.50 -16.29
CA SER A 119 -6.15 2.38 -17.18
C SER A 119 -5.54 1.00 -17.03
N PRO A 120 -4.81 0.48 -18.01
CA PRO A 120 -4.15 -0.83 -17.90
C PRO A 120 -3.26 -0.94 -16.65
N ILE A 121 -3.36 -2.07 -15.96
CA ILE A 121 -2.53 -2.43 -14.81
C ILE A 121 -1.41 -3.35 -15.28
N GLY A 122 -0.17 -3.08 -14.86
CA GLY A 122 1.00 -3.88 -15.25
C GLY A 122 1.13 -5.19 -14.48
N SER A 123 0.66 -5.22 -13.22
CA SER A 123 0.71 -6.41 -12.35
C SER A 123 -0.34 -6.32 -11.24
N TYR A 124 -0.67 -7.47 -10.66
CA TYR A 124 -1.65 -7.56 -9.57
C TYR A 124 -1.28 -8.66 -8.59
N PHE A 125 -1.78 -8.53 -7.36
CA PHE A 125 -1.79 -9.61 -6.37
C PHE A 125 -3.14 -10.32 -6.41
N CYS A 126 -3.10 -11.64 -6.29
CA CYS A 126 -4.28 -12.49 -6.16
C CYS A 126 -4.02 -13.52 -5.05
N TYR A 127 -4.98 -13.75 -4.14
CA TYR A 127 -4.89 -14.75 -3.07
C TYR A 127 -6.27 -15.36 -2.80
#